data_e74ad2da8d8634c69fee9bf58ca25a84
#
_entry.id   e74ad2da8d8634c69fee9bf58ca25a84
#
_cell.length_a   1.000
_cell.length_b   1.000
_cell.length_c   1.000
_cell.angle_alpha   90.00
_cell.angle_beta   90.00
_cell.angle_gamma   90.00
#
_symmetry.space_group_name_H-M   'P 1'
#
loop_
_entity.id
_entity.type
_entity.pdbx_description
1 polymer ?
#
loop_
_entity_poly.entity_id
_entity_poly.type
_entity_poly.pdbx_seq_one_letter_code
_entity_poly.pdbx_strand_id
1 'polypeptide(L)'
;MLKAVKFFAVACAFAIGVVGAQQAEAVEYKEHVLGNPDAPVTIIEYASLTCPHCATFHNETLPEIKKSLIDTGKAKLIFRDYPLDGVAVRAAAVAQCAGDDRYFGVLGMLFKSQMTWARAADPIEGIKQVVRFAGMDGDAVDACMADEALIXGXVASRMRGEQEFKVNSTPSFVIDGETFAGSRDLKFFEDKVEDLTN
;
A
#
# COMPACT_ATOMS: atom_id res chain seq x y z
N MET A 1 51.14 -68.71 17.52
CA MET A 1 50.61 -68.18 16.27
C MET A 1 49.31 -67.44 16.56
N LEU A 2 49.36 -66.08 16.65
CA LEU A 2 48.23 -65.25 16.96
C LEU A 2 47.65 -64.66 15.67
N LYS A 3 46.39 -64.99 15.32
CA LYS A 3 45.71 -64.45 14.16
C LYS A 3 45.05 -63.11 14.54
N ALA A 4 45.49 -62.03 13.92
CA ALA A 4 44.89 -60.71 14.12
C ALA A 4 43.58 -60.59 13.32
N VAL A 5 42.49 -60.32 13.97
CA VAL A 5 41.17 -60.04 13.37
C VAL A 5 41.08 -58.55 13.12
N LYS A 6 40.96 -58.12 11.86
CA LYS A 6 40.76 -56.72 11.50
C LYS A 6 39.26 -56.41 11.51
N PHE A 7 38.85 -55.53 12.41
CA PHE A 7 37.49 -54.98 12.42
C PHE A 7 37.41 -53.83 11.42
N PHE A 8 36.55 -53.98 10.41
CA PHE A 8 36.20 -52.88 9.51
C PHE A 8 35.02 -52.10 10.11
N ALA A 9 35.29 -50.88 10.52
CA ALA A 9 34.21 -49.97 10.97
C ALA A 9 33.62 -49.26 9.76
N VAL A 10 32.37 -49.55 9.44
CA VAL A 10 31.62 -48.85 8.40
C VAL A 10 31.00 -47.61 9.05
N ALA A 11 31.54 -46.42 8.68
CA ALA A 11 30.97 -45.15 9.12
C ALA A 11 29.82 -44.74 8.15
N CYS A 12 28.58 -44.90 8.64
CA CYS A 12 27.42 -44.36 7.93
C CYS A 12 27.33 -42.84 8.18
N ALA A 13 27.72 -42.05 7.17
CA ALA A 13 27.54 -40.60 7.20
C ALA A 13 26.06 -40.29 6.91
N PHE A 14 25.31 -39.87 7.94
CA PHE A 14 23.96 -39.33 7.76
C PHE A 14 24.09 -37.88 7.28
N ALA A 15 23.79 -37.65 6.00
CA ALA A 15 23.67 -36.28 5.47
C ALA A 15 22.30 -35.71 5.94
N ILE A 16 22.33 -34.88 6.95
CA ILE A 16 21.14 -34.14 7.38
C ILE A 16 20.97 -33.00 6.37
N GLY A 17 20.02 -33.18 5.45
CA GLY A 17 19.61 -32.12 4.53
C GLY A 17 18.92 -31.01 5.35
N VAL A 18 19.60 -29.87 5.49
CA VAL A 18 18.97 -28.68 6.07
C VAL A 18 18.03 -28.13 4.99
N VAL A 19 16.74 -28.43 5.12
CA VAL A 19 15.71 -27.76 4.32
C VAL A 19 15.62 -26.34 4.89
N GLY A 20 16.30 -25.40 4.22
CA GLY A 20 16.19 -23.99 4.56
C GLY A 20 14.74 -23.54 4.33
N ALA A 21 14.04 -23.28 5.43
CA ALA A 21 12.76 -22.59 5.36
C ALA A 21 13.05 -21.18 4.83
N GLN A 22 12.67 -20.92 3.61
CA GLN A 22 12.76 -19.58 3.02
C GLN A 22 11.70 -18.73 3.74
N GLN A 23 12.13 -17.98 4.74
CA GLN A 23 11.27 -16.99 5.37
C GLN A 23 11.01 -15.91 4.32
N ALA A 24 9.76 -15.75 3.94
CA ALA A 24 9.36 -14.59 3.15
C ALA A 24 9.76 -13.34 3.94
N GLU A 25 10.55 -12.48 3.33
CA GLU A 25 10.90 -11.20 3.97
C GLU A 25 9.62 -10.40 4.21
N ALA A 26 9.45 -9.92 5.44
CA ALA A 26 8.33 -9.07 5.80
C ALA A 26 8.38 -7.80 4.94
N VAL A 27 7.24 -7.44 4.37
CA VAL A 27 7.14 -6.21 3.55
C VAL A 27 7.03 -5.02 4.49
N GLU A 28 8.01 -4.12 4.41
CA GLU A 28 7.98 -2.91 5.23
C GLU A 28 6.99 -1.89 4.66
N TYR A 29 6.17 -1.30 5.53
CA TYR A 29 5.30 -0.19 5.15
C TYR A 29 6.14 1.01 4.70
N LYS A 30 5.83 1.55 3.53
CA LYS A 30 6.55 2.71 3.01
C LYS A 30 5.61 3.69 2.31
N GLU A 31 6.06 4.91 2.19
CA GLU A 31 5.36 5.94 1.42
C GLU A 31 5.65 5.78 -0.07
N HIS A 32 4.62 5.92 -0.87
CA HIS A 32 4.73 5.88 -2.33
C HIS A 32 4.42 7.25 -2.90
N VAL A 33 5.25 7.70 -3.84
CA VAL A 33 5.14 9.01 -4.48
C VAL A 33 4.61 8.84 -5.90
N LEU A 34 3.52 9.54 -6.22
CA LEU A 34 3.01 9.65 -7.58
C LEU A 34 3.54 10.94 -8.18
N GLY A 35 4.30 10.81 -9.27
CA GLY A 35 4.92 11.94 -9.95
C GLY A 35 6.41 12.05 -9.69
N ASN A 36 6.97 13.21 -10.02
CA ASN A 36 8.40 13.49 -9.82
C ASN A 36 8.69 13.71 -8.33
N PRO A 37 9.55 12.88 -7.69
CA PRO A 37 9.85 13.07 -6.26
C PRO A 37 10.48 14.43 -5.93
N ASP A 38 11.04 15.12 -6.92
CA ASP A 38 11.64 16.44 -6.75
C ASP A 38 10.66 17.59 -7.06
N ALA A 39 9.37 17.30 -7.33
CA ALA A 39 8.37 18.33 -7.59
C ALA A 39 8.27 19.30 -6.40
N PRO A 40 8.15 20.62 -6.67
CA PRO A 40 8.21 21.64 -5.62
C PRO A 40 7.08 21.56 -4.60
N VAL A 41 5.88 21.14 -5.01
CA VAL A 41 4.72 21.07 -4.10
C VAL A 41 4.39 19.61 -3.81
N THR A 42 4.23 19.32 -2.52
CA THR A 42 3.81 17.99 -2.05
C THR A 42 2.35 18.05 -1.60
N ILE A 43 1.54 17.20 -2.21
CA ILE A 43 0.15 16.97 -1.79
C ILE A 43 0.15 15.62 -1.06
N ILE A 44 -0.14 15.61 0.24
CA ILE A 44 -0.30 14.36 0.99
C ILE A 44 -1.80 14.09 1.08
N GLU A 45 -2.23 12.91 0.65
CA GLU A 45 -3.62 12.46 0.79
C GLU A 45 -3.71 11.40 1.86
N TYR A 46 -4.51 11.64 2.89
CA TYR A 46 -4.92 10.62 3.87
C TYR A 46 -6.26 10.03 3.43
N ALA A 47 -6.29 8.76 3.10
CA ALA A 47 -7.49 8.12 2.55
C ALA A 47 -7.65 6.67 3.01
N SER A 48 -8.87 6.18 2.89
CA SER A 48 -9.22 4.80 3.20
C SER A 48 -9.77 4.09 1.97
N LEU A 49 -9.34 2.87 1.77
CA LEU A 49 -9.83 2.03 0.67
C LEU A 49 -11.30 1.62 0.82
N THR A 50 -11.90 1.80 2.00
CA THR A 50 -13.35 1.56 2.19
C THR A 50 -14.18 2.86 2.17
N CYS A 51 -13.54 4.02 2.02
CA CYS A 51 -14.25 5.30 2.01
C CYS A 51 -14.80 5.62 0.61
N PRO A 52 -16.13 5.76 0.42
CA PRO A 52 -16.69 6.08 -0.90
C PRO A 52 -16.23 7.43 -1.47
N HIS A 53 -16.05 8.44 -0.62
CA HIS A 53 -15.57 9.76 -1.05
C HIS A 53 -14.13 9.70 -1.56
N CYS A 54 -13.30 8.82 -0.98
CA CYS A 54 -11.94 8.56 -1.47
C CYS A 54 -11.99 7.90 -2.86
N ALA A 55 -12.88 6.92 -3.04
CA ALA A 55 -13.05 6.29 -4.35
C ALA A 55 -13.51 7.30 -5.41
N THR A 56 -14.46 8.18 -5.07
CA THR A 56 -14.88 9.25 -5.98
C THR A 56 -13.70 10.14 -6.36
N PHE A 57 -12.91 10.59 -5.38
CA PHE A 57 -11.72 11.42 -5.63
C PHE A 57 -10.74 10.70 -6.56
N HIS A 58 -10.42 9.45 -6.28
CA HIS A 58 -9.44 8.68 -7.08
C HIS A 58 -9.94 8.39 -8.50
N ASN A 59 -11.25 8.22 -8.68
CA ASN A 59 -11.82 7.85 -9.98
C ASN A 59 -12.13 9.07 -10.86
N GLU A 60 -12.40 10.22 -10.27
CA GLU A 60 -12.89 11.39 -11.00
C GLU A 60 -11.92 12.57 -10.96
N THR A 61 -11.43 12.94 -9.77
CA THR A 61 -10.62 14.17 -9.60
C THR A 61 -9.12 13.91 -9.77
N LEU A 62 -8.61 12.83 -9.20
CA LEU A 62 -7.16 12.53 -9.25
C LEU A 62 -6.63 12.40 -10.70
N PRO A 63 -7.37 11.81 -11.66
CA PRO A 63 -6.88 11.79 -13.05
C PRO A 63 -6.68 13.20 -13.65
N GLU A 64 -7.52 14.17 -13.29
CA GLU A 64 -7.38 15.55 -13.73
C GLU A 64 -6.17 16.22 -13.06
N ILE A 65 -6.02 16.03 -11.74
CA ILE A 65 -4.85 16.51 -10.98
C ILE A 65 -3.57 15.92 -11.57
N LYS A 66 -3.60 14.61 -11.86
CA LYS A 66 -2.44 13.92 -12.44
C LYS A 66 -2.02 14.59 -13.74
N LYS A 67 -2.96 14.83 -14.64
CA LYS A 67 -2.70 15.45 -15.94
C LYS A 67 -2.21 16.90 -15.82
N SER A 68 -2.83 17.69 -14.93
CA SER A 68 -2.59 19.15 -14.82
C SER A 68 -1.35 19.48 -13.97
N LEU A 69 -1.10 18.74 -12.90
CA LEU A 69 -0.11 19.10 -11.88
C LEU A 69 1.01 18.08 -11.73
N ILE A 70 0.68 16.77 -11.74
CA ILE A 70 1.66 15.74 -11.42
C ILE A 70 2.51 15.41 -12.67
N ASP A 71 1.89 15.12 -13.80
CA ASP A 71 2.60 14.79 -15.04
C ASP A 71 3.38 15.99 -15.60
N THR A 72 3.00 17.20 -15.19
CA THR A 72 3.71 18.42 -15.56
C THR A 72 4.87 18.75 -14.60
N GLY A 73 5.01 17.98 -13.52
CA GLY A 73 6.08 18.18 -12.53
C GLY A 73 5.86 19.34 -11.57
N LYS A 74 4.67 19.95 -11.57
CA LYS A 74 4.34 21.07 -10.67
C LYS A 74 4.12 20.60 -9.23
N ALA A 75 3.58 19.38 -9.08
CA ALA A 75 3.31 18.78 -7.77
C ALA A 75 3.57 17.28 -7.81
N LYS A 76 3.68 16.69 -6.62
CA LYS A 76 3.68 15.25 -6.42
C LYS A 76 2.60 14.91 -5.41
N LEU A 77 2.09 13.68 -5.47
CA LEU A 77 1.13 13.19 -4.49
C LEU A 77 1.75 12.05 -3.69
N ILE A 78 1.62 12.13 -2.37
CA ILE A 78 1.96 11.03 -1.44
C ILE A 78 0.64 10.50 -0.89
N PHE A 79 0.39 9.22 -1.12
CA PHE A 79 -0.78 8.56 -0.55
C PHE A 79 -0.41 8.00 0.82
N ARG A 80 -1.19 8.33 1.83
CA ARG A 80 -1.03 7.81 3.19
C ARG A 80 -2.30 7.10 3.63
N ASP A 81 -2.13 5.87 4.04
CA ASP A 81 -3.23 5.05 4.50
C ASP A 81 -3.85 5.62 5.78
N TYR A 82 -5.18 5.79 5.76
CA TYR A 82 -5.99 6.15 6.93
C TYR A 82 -7.15 5.16 7.02
N PRO A 83 -6.86 3.88 7.33
CA PRO A 83 -7.90 2.85 7.27
C PRO A 83 -9.00 3.10 8.30
N LEU A 84 -10.25 3.00 7.85
CA LEU A 84 -11.43 3.21 8.71
C LEU A 84 -11.90 1.93 9.39
N ASP A 85 -11.46 0.77 8.89
CA ASP A 85 -11.90 -0.54 9.38
C ASP A 85 -10.87 -1.62 9.03
N GLY A 86 -11.09 -2.84 9.51
CA GLY A 86 -10.17 -3.97 9.30
C GLY A 86 -10.08 -4.42 7.84
N VAL A 87 -11.13 -4.21 7.03
CA VAL A 87 -11.09 -4.55 5.60
C VAL A 87 -10.19 -3.54 4.87
N ALA A 88 -10.28 -2.26 5.23
CA ALA A 88 -9.41 -1.21 4.68
C ALA A 88 -7.94 -1.50 4.98
N VAL A 89 -7.62 -1.98 6.20
CA VAL A 89 -6.24 -2.38 6.56
C VAL A 89 -5.73 -3.48 5.62
N ARG A 90 -6.55 -4.51 5.40
CA ARG A 90 -6.15 -5.63 4.54
C ARG A 90 -6.00 -5.22 3.08
N ALA A 91 -6.90 -4.39 2.57
CA ALA A 91 -6.81 -3.85 1.21
C ALA A 91 -5.54 -3.01 1.03
N ALA A 92 -5.20 -2.19 2.05
CA ALA A 92 -3.99 -1.37 2.06
C ALA A 92 -2.72 -2.25 2.06
N ALA A 93 -2.71 -3.32 2.87
CA ALA A 93 -1.58 -4.26 2.90
C ALA A 93 -1.35 -4.88 1.52
N VAL A 94 -2.42 -5.26 0.82
CA VAL A 94 -2.32 -5.81 -0.54
C VAL A 94 -1.71 -4.77 -1.51
N ALA A 95 -2.12 -3.50 -1.40
CA ALA A 95 -1.54 -2.44 -2.24
C ALA A 95 -0.03 -2.29 -1.97
N GLN A 96 0.39 -2.31 -0.70
CA GLN A 96 1.81 -2.24 -0.32
C GLN A 96 2.62 -3.41 -0.90
N CYS A 97 2.07 -4.62 -0.86
CA CYS A 97 2.72 -5.82 -1.41
C CYS A 97 2.85 -5.80 -2.93
N ALA A 98 2.12 -4.95 -3.63
CA ALA A 98 2.27 -4.84 -5.08
C ALA A 98 3.65 -4.32 -5.49
N GLY A 99 4.36 -3.66 -4.57
CA GLY A 99 5.69 -3.09 -4.82
C GLY A 99 5.61 -1.75 -5.55
N ASP A 100 6.72 -1.01 -5.55
CA ASP A 100 6.76 0.39 -5.97
C ASP A 100 6.17 0.63 -7.36
N ASP A 101 6.55 -0.21 -8.32
CA ASP A 101 6.14 -0.03 -9.72
C ASP A 101 4.65 -0.24 -9.94
N ARG A 102 3.98 -1.03 -9.10
CA ARG A 102 2.59 -1.41 -9.28
C ARG A 102 1.64 -0.81 -8.24
N TYR A 103 2.20 -0.18 -7.19
CA TYR A 103 1.43 0.32 -6.05
C TYR A 103 0.22 1.16 -6.49
N PHE A 104 0.46 2.26 -7.24
CA PHE A 104 -0.63 3.15 -7.67
C PHE A 104 -1.58 2.48 -8.66
N GLY A 105 -1.09 1.52 -9.43
CA GLY A 105 -1.95 0.71 -10.31
C GLY A 105 -2.93 -0.14 -9.51
N VAL A 106 -2.43 -0.87 -8.50
CA VAL A 106 -3.26 -1.70 -7.62
C VAL A 106 -4.21 -0.83 -6.79
N LEU A 107 -3.69 0.26 -6.22
CA LEU A 107 -4.50 1.22 -5.46
C LEU A 107 -5.68 1.73 -6.30
N GLY A 108 -5.40 2.12 -7.55
CA GLY A 108 -6.43 2.60 -8.48
C GLY A 108 -7.46 1.51 -8.82
N MET A 109 -7.02 0.27 -9.03
CA MET A 109 -7.94 -0.86 -9.28
C MET A 109 -8.86 -1.09 -8.09
N LEU A 110 -8.32 -1.04 -6.86
CA LEU A 110 -9.10 -1.20 -5.64
C LEU A 110 -10.15 -0.08 -5.48
N PHE A 111 -9.77 1.19 -5.71
CA PHE A 111 -10.73 2.29 -5.66
C PHE A 111 -11.79 2.19 -6.76
N LYS A 112 -11.38 1.84 -7.99
CA LYS A 112 -12.28 1.75 -9.13
C LYS A 112 -13.37 0.71 -8.91
N SER A 113 -13.03 -0.39 -8.28
CA SER A 113 -13.97 -1.49 -8.03
C SER A 113 -14.47 -1.54 -6.57
N GLN A 114 -14.24 -0.48 -5.79
CA GLN A 114 -14.55 -0.43 -4.35
C GLN A 114 -15.96 -0.93 -4.03
N MET A 115 -16.95 -0.43 -4.75
CA MET A 115 -18.36 -0.77 -4.48
C MET A 115 -18.65 -2.24 -4.72
N THR A 116 -17.84 -2.90 -5.56
CA THR A 116 -18.00 -4.33 -5.85
C THR A 116 -17.39 -5.18 -4.72
N TRP A 117 -16.11 -4.95 -4.40
CA TRP A 117 -15.44 -5.80 -3.43
C TRP A 117 -15.80 -5.46 -1.99
N ALA A 118 -15.94 -4.16 -1.65
CA ALA A 118 -16.20 -3.76 -0.26
C ALA A 118 -17.61 -4.12 0.23
N ARG A 119 -18.55 -4.33 -0.71
CA ARG A 119 -19.92 -4.75 -0.39
C ARG A 119 -20.19 -6.23 -0.70
N ALA A 120 -19.17 -6.96 -1.12
CA ALA A 120 -19.32 -8.40 -1.36
C ALA A 120 -19.65 -9.14 -0.06
N ALA A 121 -20.28 -10.30 -0.17
CA ALA A 121 -20.53 -11.18 0.99
C ALA A 121 -19.20 -11.56 1.67
N ASP A 122 -18.13 -11.66 0.87
CA ASP A 122 -16.77 -11.83 1.35
C ASP A 122 -15.89 -10.77 0.68
N PRO A 123 -15.61 -9.64 1.37
CA PRO A 123 -14.76 -8.60 0.81
C PRO A 123 -13.32 -9.05 0.52
N ILE A 124 -12.80 -10.01 1.27
CA ILE A 124 -11.43 -10.53 1.06
C ILE A 124 -11.35 -11.24 -0.29
N GLU A 125 -12.29 -12.12 -0.57
CA GLU A 125 -12.37 -12.76 -1.89
C GLU A 125 -12.59 -11.74 -3.00
N GLY A 126 -13.37 -10.69 -2.72
CA GLY A 126 -13.56 -9.57 -3.66
C GLY A 126 -12.25 -8.87 -3.99
N ILE A 127 -11.42 -8.57 -2.99
CA ILE A 127 -10.09 -7.97 -3.18
C ILE A 127 -9.22 -8.90 -4.03
N LYS A 128 -9.16 -10.20 -3.70
CA LYS A 128 -8.36 -11.20 -4.45
C LYS A 128 -8.75 -11.21 -5.94
N GLN A 129 -10.05 -11.17 -6.23
CA GLN A 129 -10.53 -11.14 -7.62
C GLN A 129 -10.04 -9.90 -8.37
N VAL A 130 -10.04 -8.74 -7.71
CA VAL A 130 -9.58 -7.48 -8.30
C VAL A 130 -8.08 -7.52 -8.60
N VAL A 131 -7.26 -7.88 -7.60
CA VAL A 131 -5.81 -7.78 -7.73
C VAL A 131 -5.19 -8.92 -8.55
N ARG A 132 -5.96 -9.97 -8.84
CA ARG A 132 -5.54 -11.01 -9.77
C ARG A 132 -5.26 -10.43 -11.17
N PHE A 133 -5.98 -9.38 -11.57
CA PHE A 133 -5.71 -8.68 -12.83
C PHE A 133 -4.37 -7.91 -12.81
N ALA A 134 -3.82 -7.66 -11.61
CA ALA A 134 -2.48 -7.09 -11.45
C ALA A 134 -1.40 -8.18 -11.28
N GLY A 135 -1.76 -9.45 -11.48
CA GLY A 135 -0.83 -10.58 -11.38
C GLY A 135 -0.51 -11.02 -9.96
N MET A 136 -1.35 -10.67 -8.98
CA MET A 136 -1.18 -11.12 -7.59
C MET A 136 -2.00 -12.38 -7.37
N ASP A 137 -1.35 -13.47 -6.98
CA ASP A 137 -2.05 -14.73 -6.69
C ASP A 137 -2.65 -14.72 -5.28
N GLY A 138 -3.62 -15.63 -5.06
CA GLY A 138 -4.38 -15.66 -3.82
C GLY A 138 -3.56 -15.92 -2.56
N ASP A 139 -2.57 -16.80 -2.65
CA ASP A 139 -1.72 -17.13 -1.49
C ASP A 139 -0.82 -15.95 -1.12
N ALA A 140 -0.27 -15.25 -2.13
CA ALA A 140 0.50 -14.03 -1.91
C ALA A 140 -0.37 -12.93 -1.27
N VAL A 141 -1.63 -12.79 -1.72
CA VAL A 141 -2.58 -11.83 -1.15
C VAL A 141 -2.89 -12.17 0.32
N ASP A 142 -3.10 -13.46 0.63
CA ASP A 142 -3.34 -13.89 2.01
C ASP A 142 -2.12 -13.61 2.90
N ALA A 143 -0.92 -13.86 2.41
CA ALA A 143 0.32 -13.56 3.13
C ALA A 143 0.44 -12.05 3.43
N CYS A 144 0.14 -11.19 2.44
CA CYS A 144 0.14 -9.74 2.62
C CYS A 144 -0.87 -9.29 3.68
N MET A 145 -2.08 -9.84 3.63
CA MET A 145 -3.15 -9.50 4.57
C MET A 145 -2.85 -9.97 6.01
N ALA A 146 -1.96 -10.95 6.16
CA ALA A 146 -1.54 -11.50 7.45
C ALA A 146 -0.23 -10.88 7.95
N ASP A 147 0.43 -10.03 7.16
CA ASP A 147 1.72 -9.43 7.53
C ASP A 147 1.52 -8.40 8.64
N GLU A 148 1.94 -8.76 9.84
CA GLU A 148 1.77 -7.92 11.03
C GLU A 148 2.56 -6.61 10.94
N ALA A 149 3.71 -6.62 10.25
CA ALA A 149 4.51 -5.41 10.08
C ALA A 149 3.79 -4.40 9.19
N LEU A 150 3.18 -4.85 8.11
CA LEU A 150 2.34 -4.00 7.26
C LEU A 150 1.12 -3.48 8.01
N ILE A 151 0.44 -4.33 8.76
CA ILE A 151 -0.70 -3.94 9.57
C ILE A 151 -0.32 -2.83 10.55
N UNK A 152 0.58 -2.92 11.06
CA UNK A 152 1.06 -2.05 11.88
C UNK A 152 1.36 -0.86 11.28
N GLY A 153 2.21 -0.83 10.25
CA GLY A 153 2.49 0.37 9.46
C GLY A 153 1.19 1.11 9.01
N UNK A 154 0.08 0.39 8.62
CA UNK A 154 -0.98 0.89 8.22
C UNK A 154 -1.59 1.65 9.17
N VAL A 155 -1.65 1.10 10.42
CA VAL A 155 -2.27 1.78 11.59
C VAL A 155 -1.44 3.01 12.05
N ALA A 156 -0.14 2.86 12.03
CA ALA A 156 0.77 3.97 12.39
C ALA A 156 0.61 5.17 11.46
N SER A 157 0.38 4.93 10.17
CA SER A 157 0.11 6.01 9.19
C SER A 157 -1.12 6.82 9.61
N ARG A 158 -2.20 6.13 9.96
CA ARG A 158 -3.41 6.78 10.47
C ARG A 158 -3.13 7.60 11.72
N MET A 159 -2.45 6.99 12.72
CA MET A 159 -2.12 7.68 13.97
C MET A 159 -1.28 8.94 13.73
N ARG A 160 -0.32 8.85 12.80
CA ARG A 160 0.50 10.01 12.41
C ARG A 160 -0.38 11.12 11.84
N GLY A 161 -1.30 10.79 10.96
CA GLY A 161 -2.25 11.76 10.42
C GLY A 161 -3.06 12.46 11.51
N GLU A 162 -3.54 11.69 12.48
CA GLU A 162 -4.32 12.25 13.61
C GLU A 162 -3.46 13.17 14.49
N GLN A 163 -2.24 12.74 14.82
CA GLN A 163 -1.39 13.45 15.77
C GLN A 163 -0.71 14.69 15.17
N GLU A 164 -0.13 14.54 13.99
CA GLU A 164 0.67 15.61 13.38
C GLU A 164 -0.17 16.61 12.60
N PHE A 165 -1.19 16.12 11.88
CA PHE A 165 -1.96 16.94 10.93
C PHE A 165 -3.42 17.11 11.34
N LYS A 166 -3.83 16.53 12.48
CA LYS A 166 -5.23 16.64 13.00
C LYS A 166 -6.25 16.07 12.01
N VAL A 167 -5.83 15.11 11.18
CA VAL A 167 -6.74 14.41 10.27
C VAL A 167 -7.79 13.66 11.09
N ASN A 168 -9.06 13.84 10.75
CA ASN A 168 -10.17 13.18 11.46
C ASN A 168 -11.26 12.66 10.50
N SER A 169 -11.01 12.76 9.21
CA SER A 169 -11.95 12.29 8.17
C SER A 169 -11.18 11.95 6.90
N THR A 170 -11.82 11.21 5.98
CA THR A 170 -11.21 10.86 4.68
C THR A 170 -12.14 11.20 3.52
N PRO A 171 -11.59 11.65 2.39
CA PRO A 171 -10.19 12.02 2.23
C PRO A 171 -9.84 13.29 2.99
N SER A 172 -8.59 13.46 3.37
CA SER A 172 -8.04 14.73 3.84
C SER A 172 -6.72 14.96 3.13
N PHE A 173 -6.43 16.22 2.84
CA PHE A 173 -5.22 16.60 2.11
C PHE A 173 -4.35 17.48 2.99
N VAL A 174 -3.05 17.24 2.99
CA VAL A 174 -2.08 18.13 3.65
C VAL A 174 -1.20 18.74 2.56
N ILE A 175 -1.19 20.07 2.49
CA ILE A 175 -0.41 20.84 1.52
C ILE A 175 0.28 21.96 2.31
N ASP A 176 1.60 22.03 2.23
CA ASP A 176 2.41 22.99 3.00
C ASP A 176 2.08 23.01 4.50
N GLY A 177 1.82 21.82 5.06
CA GLY A 177 1.52 21.68 6.50
C GLY A 177 0.08 22.00 6.90
N GLU A 178 -0.73 22.54 6.00
CA GLU A 178 -2.14 22.87 6.25
C GLU A 178 -3.05 21.69 5.86
N THR A 179 -4.02 21.37 6.72
CA THR A 179 -4.92 20.23 6.51
C THR A 179 -6.27 20.69 5.98
N PHE A 180 -6.71 20.05 4.90
CA PHE A 180 -7.98 20.31 4.20
C PHE A 180 -8.83 19.04 4.22
N ALA A 181 -9.85 18.99 5.06
CA ALA A 181 -10.74 17.84 5.22
C ALA A 181 -11.78 17.78 4.10
N GLY A 182 -12.07 16.57 3.64
CA GLY A 182 -13.08 16.31 2.61
C GLY A 182 -12.56 16.45 1.18
N SER A 183 -13.37 15.98 0.23
CA SER A 183 -13.02 16.06 -1.19
C SER A 183 -12.87 17.51 -1.65
N ARG A 184 -11.95 17.71 -2.58
CA ARG A 184 -11.69 19.01 -3.23
C ARG A 184 -11.69 18.80 -4.73
N ASP A 185 -12.05 19.83 -5.49
CA ASP A 185 -12.03 19.81 -6.96
C ASP A 185 -10.64 20.16 -7.50
N LEU A 186 -10.45 20.00 -8.79
CA LEU A 186 -9.16 20.31 -9.46
C LEU A 186 -8.73 21.74 -9.20
N LYS A 187 -9.68 22.69 -9.29
CA LYS A 187 -9.36 24.12 -9.14
C LYS A 187 -8.71 24.41 -7.78
N PHE A 188 -9.20 23.79 -6.71
CA PHE A 188 -8.59 23.95 -5.39
C PHE A 188 -7.10 23.60 -5.41
N PHE A 189 -6.74 22.46 -6.03
CA PHE A 189 -5.35 22.02 -6.07
C PHE A 189 -4.50 22.91 -6.97
N GLU A 190 -5.05 23.37 -8.10
CA GLU A 190 -4.36 24.30 -9.00
C GLU A 190 -4.04 25.63 -8.30
N ASP A 191 -5.03 26.19 -7.60
CA ASP A 191 -4.85 27.44 -6.84
C ASP A 191 -3.76 27.27 -5.77
N LYS A 192 -3.81 26.16 -4.99
CA LYS A 192 -2.82 25.90 -3.95
C LYS A 192 -1.40 25.74 -4.51
N VAL A 193 -1.26 25.04 -5.63
CA VAL A 193 0.04 24.85 -6.28
C VAL A 193 0.56 26.17 -6.82
N GLU A 194 -0.31 26.98 -7.44
CA GLU A 194 0.07 28.31 -7.95
C GLU A 194 0.54 29.24 -6.81
N ASP A 195 -0.21 29.27 -5.70
CA ASP A 195 0.14 30.08 -4.52
C ASP A 195 1.54 29.73 -3.95
N LEU A 196 1.91 28.44 -4.01
CA LEU A 196 3.17 27.96 -3.45
C LEU A 196 4.36 28.05 -4.41
N THR A 197 4.12 28.33 -5.69
CA THR A 197 5.18 28.37 -6.71
C THR A 197 5.44 29.80 -7.27
N ASN A 198 4.66 30.81 -6.89
CA ASN A 198 4.83 32.21 -7.24
C ASN A 198 5.46 32.98 -6.06
#